data_d9f22fbd0c90edbb16f72befd2b19964
#
_entry.id   d9f22fbd0c90edbb16f72befd2b19964
#
_cell.length_a   1.000
_cell.length_b   1.000
_cell.length_c   1.000
_cell.angle_alpha   90.00
_cell.angle_beta   90.00
_cell.angle_gamma   90.00
#
_symmetry.space_group_name_H-M   'P 1'
#
loop_
_entity.id
_entity.type
_entity.pdbx_description
1 polymer ?
#
loop_
_entity_poly.entity_id
_entity_poly.type
_entity_poly.pdbx_seq_one_letter_code
_entity_poly.pdbx_strand_id
1 'polypeptide(L)'
;MPPPSVDALPTTAAGEAPARARLGLAQVTAAAVLFGANASIAKVALEAGVGPRELAALRCTGVAVGLAAVAGPVARSRLRLPRRLVPQVAVLGVVGAAMIQWLYFVAIDRVPVGVAILVEFTGPVLVALWARLVQREQVRPVMWASLALSLAGLALVAEVWRDARLDPVGTGAAAGAAVCLATFLLVGRRIGGALDPLAVNVWTFAFAAAFWLAVEPVWAVDRTTLGRSTSLLGALDGVRAPVWVVVVAVVALGTLAPYALYLAALRHLSPATVGAVGMLEPVVAAGVAWAWLGQSLSPLQLAGGAVVLAGVALAQVATGALGRAGAGARARRPR
;
A
#
# COMPACT_ATOMS: atom_id res chain seq x y z
N MET A 1 -13.26 -63.54 -13.71
CA MET A 1 -12.61 -62.43 -13.05
C MET A 1 -13.47 -61.20 -13.28
N PRO A 2 -14.14 -60.61 -12.28
CA PRO A 2 -14.94 -59.40 -12.48
C PRO A 2 -13.99 -58.18 -12.59
N PRO A 3 -14.38 -57.13 -13.32
CA PRO A 3 -13.56 -55.92 -13.45
C PRO A 3 -13.47 -55.17 -12.11
N PRO A 4 -12.36 -54.45 -11.83
CA PRO A 4 -12.21 -53.71 -10.60
C PRO A 4 -13.23 -52.57 -10.52
N SER A 5 -13.83 -52.42 -9.34
CA SER A 5 -14.73 -51.32 -8.98
C SER A 5 -14.03 -49.98 -9.13
N VAL A 6 -14.64 -49.09 -9.88
CA VAL A 6 -14.20 -47.68 -9.98
C VAL A 6 -14.54 -47.03 -8.64
N ASP A 7 -13.55 -47.03 -7.73
CA ASP A 7 -13.66 -46.32 -6.45
C ASP A 7 -13.86 -44.82 -6.71
N ALA A 8 -14.92 -44.33 -6.09
CA ALA A 8 -15.34 -42.93 -6.14
C ALA A 8 -14.18 -42.00 -5.74
N LEU A 9 -13.78 -41.11 -6.65
CA LEU A 9 -12.91 -39.98 -6.34
C LEU A 9 -13.55 -39.17 -5.21
N PRO A 10 -12.77 -38.70 -4.22
CA PRO A 10 -13.32 -37.97 -3.09
C PRO A 10 -13.93 -36.63 -3.57
N THR A 11 -15.22 -36.50 -3.37
CA THR A 11 -16.08 -35.35 -3.70
C THR A 11 -15.78 -34.06 -2.87
N THR A 12 -14.72 -34.07 -2.06
CA THR A 12 -14.38 -32.95 -1.14
C THR A 12 -13.67 -31.78 -1.77
N ALA A 13 -13.07 -31.91 -2.96
CA ALA A 13 -12.28 -30.84 -3.58
C ALA A 13 -13.11 -29.71 -4.22
N ALA A 14 -14.36 -29.98 -4.63
CA ALA A 14 -15.19 -29.00 -5.34
C ALA A 14 -15.79 -27.92 -4.42
N GLY A 15 -15.96 -28.17 -3.13
CA GLY A 15 -16.49 -27.21 -2.16
C GLY A 15 -15.44 -26.29 -1.53
N GLU A 16 -14.18 -26.71 -1.50
CA GLU A 16 -13.08 -25.95 -0.85
C GLU A 16 -12.56 -24.78 -1.68
N ALA A 17 -12.56 -24.89 -3.00
CA ALA A 17 -12.05 -23.84 -3.88
C ALA A 17 -12.83 -22.50 -3.75
N PRO A 18 -14.17 -22.47 -3.73
CA PRO A 18 -14.93 -21.24 -3.53
C PRO A 18 -14.79 -20.68 -2.11
N ALA A 19 -14.62 -21.51 -1.09
CA ALA A 19 -14.41 -21.07 0.30
C ALA A 19 -13.03 -20.38 0.45
N ARG A 20 -11.98 -20.95 -0.12
CA ARG A 20 -10.63 -20.37 -0.13
C ARG A 20 -10.59 -19.02 -0.88
N ALA A 21 -11.26 -18.92 -2.02
CA ALA A 21 -11.37 -17.66 -2.77
C ALA A 21 -12.10 -16.58 -1.98
N ARG A 22 -13.20 -16.93 -1.28
CA ARG A 22 -13.93 -16.01 -0.40
C ARG A 22 -13.07 -15.53 0.77
N LEU A 23 -12.30 -16.43 1.39
CA LEU A 23 -11.37 -16.07 2.45
C LEU A 23 -10.30 -15.08 1.94
N GLY A 24 -9.71 -15.35 0.78
CA GLY A 24 -8.74 -14.44 0.17
C GLY A 24 -9.33 -13.06 -0.14
N LEU A 25 -10.55 -13.00 -0.65
CA LEU A 25 -11.25 -11.74 -0.89
C LEU A 25 -11.52 -10.98 0.41
N ALA A 26 -11.98 -11.66 1.46
CA ALA A 26 -12.19 -11.05 2.76
C ALA A 26 -10.88 -10.48 3.34
N GLN A 27 -9.77 -11.22 3.22
CA GLN A 27 -8.46 -10.78 3.70
C GLN A 27 -7.97 -9.53 2.96
N VAL A 28 -8.02 -9.50 1.63
CA VAL A 28 -7.54 -8.33 0.87
C VAL A 28 -8.48 -7.13 1.03
N THR A 29 -9.78 -7.33 1.16
CA THR A 29 -10.73 -6.26 1.45
C THR A 29 -10.47 -5.66 2.83
N ALA A 30 -10.27 -6.51 3.85
CA ALA A 30 -9.91 -6.05 5.20
C ALA A 30 -8.58 -5.27 5.19
N ALA A 31 -7.58 -5.72 4.42
CA ALA A 31 -6.33 -5.00 4.26
C ALA A 31 -6.53 -3.62 3.62
N ALA A 32 -7.33 -3.52 2.55
CA ALA A 32 -7.64 -2.25 1.89
C ALA A 32 -8.38 -1.28 2.84
N VAL A 33 -9.30 -1.80 3.67
CA VAL A 33 -9.99 -1.01 4.69
C VAL A 33 -9.00 -0.48 5.73
N LEU A 34 -8.10 -1.30 6.22
CA LEU A 34 -7.10 -0.91 7.22
C LEU A 34 -6.11 0.12 6.65
N PHE A 35 -5.64 -0.05 5.42
CA PHE A 35 -4.78 0.92 4.75
C PHE A 35 -5.52 2.26 4.53
N GLY A 36 -6.77 2.23 4.05
CA GLY A 36 -7.57 3.42 3.87
C GLY A 36 -7.80 4.17 5.19
N ALA A 37 -8.08 3.47 6.29
CA ALA A 37 -8.26 4.07 7.60
C ALA A 37 -6.96 4.67 8.18
N ASN A 38 -5.80 4.16 7.77
CA ASN A 38 -4.50 4.56 8.31
C ASN A 38 -4.22 6.07 8.16
N ALA A 39 -4.64 6.69 7.06
CA ALA A 39 -4.46 8.13 6.85
C ALA A 39 -5.13 8.96 7.95
N SER A 40 -6.37 8.59 8.33
CA SER A 40 -7.11 9.25 9.42
C SER A 40 -6.47 8.99 10.77
N ILE A 41 -6.00 7.77 11.05
CA ILE A 41 -5.29 7.44 12.30
C ILE A 41 -3.98 8.24 12.39
N ALA A 42 -3.21 8.32 11.30
CA ALA A 42 -1.96 9.09 11.25
C ALA A 42 -2.21 10.59 11.46
N LYS A 43 -3.32 11.14 10.89
CA LYS A 43 -3.72 12.54 11.11
C LYS A 43 -3.94 12.83 12.58
N VAL A 44 -4.59 11.94 13.33
CA VAL A 44 -4.77 12.08 14.80
C VAL A 44 -3.42 12.18 15.51
N ALA A 45 -2.43 11.35 15.13
CA ALA A 45 -1.11 11.38 15.74
C ALA A 45 -0.36 12.71 15.44
N LEU A 46 -0.46 13.20 14.19
CA LEU A 46 0.14 14.47 13.77
C LEU A 46 -0.49 15.66 14.51
N GLU A 47 -1.82 15.73 14.59
CA GLU A 47 -2.54 16.78 15.32
C GLU A 47 -2.26 16.73 16.85
N ALA A 48 -1.92 15.54 17.38
CA ALA A 48 -1.50 15.39 18.77
C ALA A 48 -0.07 15.89 19.05
N GLY A 49 0.64 16.37 18.01
CA GLY A 49 1.97 16.95 18.11
C GLY A 49 3.12 15.97 17.86
N VAL A 50 2.84 14.75 17.36
CA VAL A 50 3.89 13.86 16.88
C VAL A 50 4.38 14.37 15.53
N GLY A 51 5.66 14.69 15.41
CA GLY A 51 6.21 15.21 14.17
C GLY A 51 6.19 14.17 13.03
N PRO A 52 6.09 14.60 11.75
CA PRO A 52 6.08 13.68 10.59
C PRO A 52 7.29 12.74 10.55
N ARG A 53 8.49 13.19 10.96
CA ARG A 53 9.69 12.36 11.04
C ARG A 53 9.61 11.34 12.17
N GLU A 54 9.21 11.77 13.34
CA GLU A 54 9.01 10.93 14.51
C GLU A 54 8.01 9.82 14.22
N LEU A 55 6.87 10.16 13.60
CA LEU A 55 5.84 9.19 13.25
C LEU A 55 6.36 8.17 12.21
N ALA A 56 7.15 8.61 11.21
CA ALA A 56 7.76 7.71 10.24
C ALA A 56 8.81 6.79 10.90
N ALA A 57 9.64 7.31 11.80
CA ALA A 57 10.63 6.54 12.54
C ALA A 57 9.97 5.48 13.44
N LEU A 58 8.96 5.88 14.23
CA LEU A 58 8.20 4.98 15.09
C LEU A 58 7.49 3.89 14.27
N ARG A 59 6.86 4.27 13.15
CA ARG A 59 6.18 3.33 12.26
C ARG A 59 7.15 2.32 11.65
N CYS A 60 8.24 2.77 11.02
CA CYS A 60 9.21 1.87 10.39
C CYS A 60 9.86 0.93 11.39
N THR A 61 10.27 1.44 12.56
CA THR A 61 10.89 0.65 13.62
C THR A 61 9.90 -0.35 14.23
N GLY A 62 8.68 0.10 14.53
CA GLY A 62 7.63 -0.75 15.07
C GLY A 62 7.26 -1.89 14.12
N VAL A 63 7.16 -1.60 12.81
CA VAL A 63 6.91 -2.62 11.78
C VAL A 63 8.08 -3.60 11.67
N ALA A 64 9.32 -3.11 11.68
CA ALA A 64 10.50 -3.97 11.63
C ALA A 64 10.54 -4.94 12.83
N VAL A 65 10.28 -4.44 14.04
CA VAL A 65 10.19 -5.25 15.26
C VAL A 65 9.04 -6.27 15.16
N GLY A 66 7.86 -5.82 14.76
CA GLY A 66 6.69 -6.71 14.62
C GLY A 66 6.91 -7.81 13.59
N LEU A 67 7.45 -7.48 12.41
CA LEU A 67 7.80 -8.47 11.39
C LEU A 67 8.89 -9.44 11.86
N ALA A 68 9.91 -8.95 12.56
CA ALA A 68 10.97 -9.79 13.10
C ALA A 68 10.43 -10.76 14.17
N ALA A 69 9.52 -10.29 15.03
CA ALA A 69 8.89 -11.10 16.07
C ALA A 69 8.02 -12.22 15.47
N VAL A 70 7.25 -11.91 14.40
CA VAL A 70 6.36 -12.89 13.75
C VAL A 70 7.13 -13.83 12.82
N ALA A 71 8.02 -13.28 11.98
CA ALA A 71 8.70 -14.05 10.94
C ALA A 71 9.95 -14.78 11.45
N GLY A 72 10.63 -14.22 12.45
CA GLY A 72 11.87 -14.75 13.00
C GLY A 72 11.76 -16.20 13.50
N PRO A 73 10.77 -16.57 14.33
CA PRO A 73 10.62 -17.93 14.83
C PRO A 73 10.15 -18.92 13.76
N VAL A 74 9.29 -18.48 12.82
CA VAL A 74 8.54 -19.38 11.92
C VAL A 74 9.20 -19.59 10.56
N ALA A 75 9.99 -18.61 10.09
CA ALA A 75 10.40 -18.56 8.68
C ALA A 75 11.89 -18.22 8.46
N ARG A 76 12.78 -18.49 9.42
CA ARG A 76 14.22 -18.15 9.33
C ARG A 76 14.89 -18.60 8.03
N SER A 77 14.55 -19.78 7.52
CA SER A 77 15.10 -20.30 6.27
C SER A 77 14.69 -19.48 5.04
N ARG A 78 13.50 -18.85 5.08
CA ARG A 78 12.96 -18.00 4.00
C ARG A 78 13.50 -16.58 4.06
N LEU A 79 14.07 -16.14 5.18
CA LEU A 79 14.58 -14.79 5.39
C LEU A 79 15.99 -14.55 4.85
N ARG A 80 16.59 -15.53 4.15
CA ARG A 80 17.94 -15.37 3.60
C ARG A 80 17.97 -14.26 2.54
N LEU A 81 18.83 -13.26 2.76
CA LEU A 81 19.07 -12.18 1.82
C LEU A 81 20.42 -12.40 1.11
N PRO A 82 20.44 -12.76 -0.19
CA PRO A 82 21.69 -12.89 -0.96
C PRO A 82 22.40 -11.54 -1.02
N ARG A 83 23.72 -11.54 -0.82
CA ARG A 83 24.56 -10.32 -0.81
C ARG A 83 24.35 -9.44 -2.05
N ARG A 84 24.12 -10.04 -3.21
CA ARG A 84 23.86 -9.33 -4.49
C ARG A 84 22.56 -8.50 -4.47
N LEU A 85 21.59 -8.85 -3.63
CA LEU A 85 20.29 -8.16 -3.54
C LEU A 85 20.23 -7.13 -2.40
N VAL A 86 21.24 -7.10 -1.53
CA VAL A 86 21.33 -6.15 -0.41
C VAL A 86 21.16 -4.70 -0.88
N PRO A 87 21.86 -4.20 -1.94
CA PRO A 87 21.69 -2.81 -2.36
C PRO A 87 20.27 -2.49 -2.81
N GLN A 88 19.63 -3.39 -3.58
CA GLN A 88 18.27 -3.18 -4.06
C GLN A 88 17.25 -3.15 -2.91
N VAL A 89 17.40 -4.08 -1.96
CA VAL A 89 16.51 -4.13 -0.79
C VAL A 89 16.77 -2.95 0.15
N ALA A 90 18.02 -2.47 0.26
CA ALA A 90 18.33 -1.25 1.00
C ALA A 90 17.66 -0.02 0.35
N VAL A 91 17.67 0.09 -0.99
CA VAL A 91 16.93 1.14 -1.70
C VAL A 91 15.42 1.02 -1.44
N LEU A 92 14.85 -0.20 -1.46
CA LEU A 92 13.44 -0.39 -1.08
C LEU A 92 13.17 0.08 0.34
N GLY A 93 14.07 -0.21 1.29
CA GLY A 93 13.92 0.19 2.68
C GLY A 93 14.01 1.70 2.86
N VAL A 94 15.10 2.30 2.38
CA VAL A 94 15.35 3.73 2.61
C VAL A 94 14.44 4.60 1.76
N VAL A 95 14.39 4.36 0.45
CA VAL A 95 13.60 5.20 -0.47
C VAL A 95 12.13 4.76 -0.47
N GLY A 96 11.88 3.46 -0.61
CA GLY A 96 10.54 2.91 -0.79
C GLY A 96 9.72 2.71 0.50
N ALA A 97 10.34 2.76 1.68
CA ALA A 97 9.60 2.68 2.94
C ALA A 97 9.86 3.89 3.84
N ALA A 98 11.12 4.24 4.13
CA ALA A 98 11.41 5.33 5.04
C ALA A 98 11.05 6.70 4.45
N MET A 99 11.57 7.02 3.26
CA MET A 99 11.36 8.33 2.63
C MET A 99 9.93 8.53 2.16
N ILE A 100 9.32 7.52 1.52
CA ILE A 100 7.93 7.64 1.06
C ILE A 100 6.99 7.97 2.22
N GLN A 101 7.11 7.29 3.35
CA GLN A 101 6.25 7.51 4.51
C GLN A 101 6.47 8.88 5.14
N TRP A 102 7.72 9.30 5.29
CA TRP A 102 8.02 10.62 5.81
C TRP A 102 7.45 11.73 4.92
N LEU A 103 7.74 11.68 3.62
CA LEU A 103 7.24 12.67 2.66
C LEU A 103 5.72 12.69 2.60
N TYR A 104 5.07 11.52 2.69
CA TYR A 104 3.63 11.42 2.79
C TYR A 104 3.09 12.09 4.06
N PHE A 105 3.71 11.86 5.22
CA PHE A 105 3.29 12.51 6.46
C PHE A 105 3.51 14.03 6.44
N VAL A 106 4.62 14.51 5.87
CA VAL A 106 4.84 15.94 5.63
C VAL A 106 3.76 16.51 4.70
N ALA A 107 3.34 15.75 3.70
CA ALA A 107 2.30 16.18 2.78
C ALA A 107 0.94 16.31 3.49
N ILE A 108 0.46 15.24 4.15
CA ILE A 108 -0.87 15.26 4.81
C ILE A 108 -0.95 16.18 6.03
N ASP A 109 0.19 16.58 6.58
CA ASP A 109 0.26 17.60 7.61
C ASP A 109 -0.06 18.99 7.07
N ARG A 110 0.31 19.27 5.82
CA ARG A 110 0.27 20.61 5.19
C ARG A 110 -0.79 20.80 4.11
N VAL A 111 -1.22 19.73 3.46
CA VAL A 111 -2.26 19.77 2.43
C VAL A 111 -3.36 18.75 2.73
N PRO A 112 -4.58 18.91 2.16
CA PRO A 112 -5.64 17.95 2.31
C PRO A 112 -5.18 16.53 1.93
N VAL A 113 -5.61 15.52 2.69
CA VAL A 113 -5.20 14.12 2.49
C VAL A 113 -5.46 13.66 1.06
N GLY A 114 -6.61 14.03 0.48
CA GLY A 114 -6.95 13.71 -0.90
C GLY A 114 -5.96 14.27 -1.93
N VAL A 115 -5.47 15.51 -1.71
CA VAL A 115 -4.46 16.13 -2.57
C VAL A 115 -3.11 15.42 -2.45
N ALA A 116 -2.67 15.10 -1.23
CA ALA A 116 -1.44 14.36 -1.00
C ALA A 116 -1.46 13.01 -1.70
N ILE A 117 -2.56 12.26 -1.56
CA ILE A 117 -2.76 10.95 -2.22
C ILE A 117 -2.79 11.11 -3.75
N LEU A 118 -3.49 12.13 -4.28
CA LEU A 118 -3.54 12.38 -5.73
C LEU A 118 -2.14 12.55 -6.30
N VAL A 119 -1.32 13.39 -5.67
CA VAL A 119 0.02 13.67 -6.16
C VAL A 119 0.92 12.44 -6.01
N GLU A 120 0.85 11.72 -4.89
CA GLU A 120 1.62 10.49 -4.68
C GLU A 120 1.26 9.40 -5.72
N PHE A 121 -0.02 9.25 -6.04
CA PHE A 121 -0.49 8.28 -7.05
C PHE A 121 -0.15 8.66 -8.50
N THR A 122 0.55 9.75 -8.74
CA THR A 122 1.25 9.97 -10.02
C THR A 122 2.47 9.04 -10.18
N GLY A 123 2.94 8.38 -9.11
CA GLY A 123 4.03 7.41 -9.13
C GLY A 123 3.91 6.35 -10.24
N PRO A 124 2.79 5.67 -10.43
CA PRO A 124 2.59 4.73 -11.55
C PRO A 124 2.74 5.37 -12.93
N VAL A 125 2.41 6.66 -13.09
CA VAL A 125 2.65 7.41 -14.34
C VAL A 125 4.14 7.58 -14.56
N LEU A 126 4.90 7.93 -13.51
CA LEU A 126 6.36 8.01 -13.56
C LEU A 126 6.99 6.66 -13.94
N VAL A 127 6.45 5.55 -13.45
CA VAL A 127 6.87 4.19 -13.85
C VAL A 127 6.60 3.94 -15.33
N ALA A 128 5.42 4.31 -15.84
CA ALA A 128 5.08 4.15 -17.26
C ALA A 128 5.94 5.02 -18.16
N LEU A 129 6.22 6.26 -17.74
CA LEU A 129 7.16 7.16 -18.43
C LEU A 129 8.57 6.59 -18.45
N TRP A 130 9.07 6.09 -17.32
CA TRP A 130 10.37 5.42 -17.23
C TRP A 130 10.46 4.22 -18.17
N ALA A 131 9.45 3.34 -18.17
CA ALA A 131 9.38 2.22 -19.09
C ALA A 131 9.43 2.67 -20.55
N ARG A 132 8.70 3.74 -20.89
CA ARG A 132 8.64 4.27 -22.26
C ARG A 132 9.93 4.97 -22.69
N LEU A 133 10.49 5.85 -21.85
CA LEU A 133 11.58 6.75 -22.22
C LEU A 133 12.96 6.11 -21.98
N VAL A 134 13.13 5.40 -20.88
CA VAL A 134 14.44 4.83 -20.47
C VAL A 134 14.58 3.37 -20.91
N GLN A 135 13.56 2.54 -20.65
CA GLN A 135 13.60 1.11 -21.03
C GLN A 135 13.17 0.90 -22.49
N ARG A 136 12.62 1.94 -23.15
CA ARG A 136 12.10 1.89 -24.52
C ARG A 136 11.05 0.80 -24.73
N GLU A 137 10.37 0.39 -23.66
CA GLU A 137 9.26 -0.55 -23.72
C GLU A 137 8.03 0.11 -24.36
N GLN A 138 7.28 -0.64 -25.15
CA GLN A 138 6.01 -0.17 -25.71
C GLN A 138 4.93 -0.26 -24.63
N VAL A 139 4.58 0.86 -24.03
CA VAL A 139 3.44 0.96 -23.11
C VAL A 139 2.15 1.07 -23.94
N ARG A 140 1.21 0.14 -23.73
CA ARG A 140 -0.04 0.09 -24.51
C ARG A 140 -0.87 1.35 -24.26
N PRO A 141 -1.59 1.86 -25.30
CA PRO A 141 -2.46 3.03 -25.16
C PRO A 141 -3.50 2.89 -24.04
N VAL A 142 -4.03 1.68 -23.83
CA VAL A 142 -4.99 1.38 -22.76
C VAL A 142 -4.39 1.65 -21.36
N MET A 143 -3.09 1.45 -21.16
CA MET A 143 -2.43 1.76 -19.89
C MET A 143 -2.41 3.28 -19.66
N TRP A 144 -2.10 4.07 -20.69
CA TRP A 144 -2.14 5.53 -20.61
C TRP A 144 -3.55 6.04 -20.32
N ALA A 145 -4.55 5.46 -21.00
CA ALA A 145 -5.96 5.79 -20.76
C ALA A 145 -6.38 5.46 -19.33
N SER A 146 -5.98 4.30 -18.80
CA SER A 146 -6.30 3.92 -17.42
C SER A 146 -5.63 4.83 -16.39
N LEU A 147 -4.36 5.20 -16.60
CA LEU A 147 -3.64 6.14 -15.74
C LEU A 147 -4.28 7.54 -15.77
N ALA A 148 -4.58 8.05 -16.96
CA ALA A 148 -5.25 9.34 -17.13
C ALA A 148 -6.62 9.36 -16.45
N LEU A 149 -7.42 8.29 -16.63
CA LEU A 149 -8.73 8.15 -16.00
C LEU A 149 -8.63 8.08 -14.47
N SER A 150 -7.69 7.29 -13.93
CA SER A 150 -7.45 7.20 -12.50
C SER A 150 -7.04 8.54 -11.90
N LEU A 151 -6.11 9.26 -12.55
CA LEU A 151 -5.67 10.58 -12.07
C LEU A 151 -6.79 11.63 -12.17
N ALA A 152 -7.58 11.63 -13.25
CA ALA A 152 -8.73 12.52 -13.38
C ALA A 152 -9.77 12.27 -12.27
N GLY A 153 -10.08 11.00 -12.01
CA GLY A 153 -10.98 10.62 -10.91
C GLY A 153 -10.42 11.05 -9.55
N LEU A 154 -9.13 10.88 -9.33
CA LEU A 154 -8.48 11.27 -8.09
C LEU A 154 -8.45 12.81 -7.93
N ALA A 155 -8.28 13.57 -9.03
CA ALA A 155 -8.39 15.03 -9.02
C ALA A 155 -9.80 15.50 -8.63
N LEU A 156 -10.85 14.78 -9.08
CA LEU A 156 -12.23 15.03 -8.66
C LEU A 156 -12.43 14.73 -7.16
N VAL A 157 -11.88 13.62 -6.67
CA VAL A 157 -11.93 13.26 -5.23
C VAL A 157 -11.21 14.30 -4.38
N ALA A 158 -10.05 14.75 -4.81
CA ALA A 158 -9.25 15.74 -4.10
C ALA A 158 -9.81 17.17 -4.18
N GLU A 159 -10.77 17.43 -5.08
CA GLU A 159 -11.33 18.78 -5.37
C GLU A 159 -10.23 19.86 -5.46
N VAL A 160 -9.15 19.56 -6.20
CA VAL A 160 -7.91 20.36 -6.24
C VAL A 160 -8.12 21.84 -6.62
N TRP A 161 -9.29 22.20 -7.16
CA TRP A 161 -9.67 23.56 -7.53
C TRP A 161 -10.31 24.35 -6.38
N ARG A 162 -10.71 23.72 -5.28
CA ARG A 162 -11.35 24.40 -4.14
C ARG A 162 -10.36 25.20 -3.30
N ASP A 163 -9.15 24.64 -3.10
CA ASP A 163 -8.08 25.30 -2.36
C ASP A 163 -6.98 25.78 -3.28
N ALA A 164 -7.14 27.01 -3.80
CA ALA A 164 -6.16 27.63 -4.70
C ALA A 164 -4.79 27.92 -4.03
N ARG A 165 -4.67 27.76 -2.72
CA ARG A 165 -3.43 27.98 -1.96
C ARG A 165 -2.91 26.68 -1.38
N LEU A 166 -2.38 25.81 -2.25
CA LEU A 166 -1.66 24.62 -1.81
C LEU A 166 -0.31 25.02 -1.21
N ASP A 167 -0.01 24.51 -0.03
CA ASP A 167 1.31 24.69 0.58
C ASP A 167 2.40 24.09 -0.33
N PRO A 168 3.40 24.87 -0.78
CA PRO A 168 4.42 24.38 -1.70
C PRO A 168 5.28 23.25 -1.12
N VAL A 169 5.50 23.26 0.22
CA VAL A 169 6.29 22.25 0.90
C VAL A 169 5.50 20.94 0.96
N GLY A 170 4.20 21.00 1.30
CA GLY A 170 3.32 19.84 1.33
C GLY A 170 3.15 19.22 -0.05
N THR A 171 2.94 20.05 -1.08
CA THR A 171 2.81 19.58 -2.48
C THR A 171 4.12 19.00 -2.99
N GLY A 172 5.27 19.65 -2.68
CA GLY A 172 6.60 19.16 -3.02
C GLY A 172 6.92 17.83 -2.34
N ALA A 173 6.53 17.68 -1.08
CA ALA A 173 6.67 16.42 -0.35
C ALA A 173 5.83 15.29 -0.98
N ALA A 174 4.58 15.58 -1.38
CA ALA A 174 3.75 14.62 -2.09
C ALA A 174 4.36 14.19 -3.44
N ALA A 175 4.93 15.14 -4.20
CA ALA A 175 5.65 14.84 -5.43
C ALA A 175 6.91 13.99 -5.18
N GLY A 176 7.64 14.28 -4.11
CA GLY A 176 8.76 13.46 -3.65
C GLY A 176 8.31 12.04 -3.29
N ALA A 177 7.17 11.89 -2.60
CA ALA A 177 6.58 10.59 -2.31
C ALA A 177 6.22 9.81 -3.58
N ALA A 178 5.69 10.48 -4.63
CA ALA A 178 5.43 9.87 -5.93
C ALA A 178 6.72 9.30 -6.58
N VAL A 179 7.84 10.03 -6.52
CA VAL A 179 9.15 9.55 -7.00
C VAL A 179 9.63 8.34 -6.19
N CYS A 180 9.46 8.39 -4.87
CA CYS A 180 9.79 7.27 -3.99
C CYS A 180 8.93 6.05 -4.31
N LEU A 181 7.62 6.22 -4.53
CA LEU A 181 6.70 5.16 -4.93
C LEU A 181 7.11 4.56 -6.28
N ALA A 182 7.42 5.39 -7.27
CA ALA A 182 7.92 4.90 -8.56
C ALA A 182 9.19 4.07 -8.40
N THR A 183 10.15 4.53 -7.57
CA THR A 183 11.38 3.81 -7.25
C THR A 183 11.07 2.46 -6.59
N PHE A 184 10.17 2.45 -5.60
CA PHE A 184 9.72 1.22 -4.93
C PHE A 184 9.15 0.21 -5.94
N LEU A 185 8.27 0.64 -6.83
CA LEU A 185 7.66 -0.23 -7.85
C LEU A 185 8.69 -0.77 -8.85
N LEU A 186 9.62 0.09 -9.32
CA LEU A 186 10.66 -0.30 -10.28
C LEU A 186 11.66 -1.28 -9.67
N VAL A 187 12.13 -1.01 -8.46
CA VAL A 187 13.10 -1.89 -7.76
C VAL A 187 12.41 -3.17 -7.30
N GLY A 188 11.19 -3.08 -6.77
CA GLY A 188 10.38 -4.23 -6.38
C GLY A 188 10.16 -5.20 -7.56
N ARG A 189 9.87 -4.67 -8.76
CA ARG A 189 9.75 -5.47 -9.99
C ARG A 189 11.05 -6.22 -10.33
N ARG A 190 12.22 -5.59 -10.12
CA ARG A 190 13.54 -6.22 -10.40
C ARG A 190 13.86 -7.36 -9.43
N ILE A 191 13.42 -7.25 -8.17
CA ILE A 191 13.64 -8.25 -7.13
C ILE A 191 12.58 -9.37 -7.22
N GLY A 192 11.42 -9.08 -7.85
CA GLY A 192 10.29 -9.99 -7.93
C GLY A 192 10.69 -11.38 -8.43
N GLY A 193 10.33 -12.41 -7.65
CA GLY A 193 10.67 -13.81 -7.92
C GLY A 193 12.05 -14.27 -7.44
N ALA A 194 12.96 -13.35 -7.06
CA ALA A 194 14.29 -13.69 -6.54
C ALA A 194 14.31 -13.89 -5.01
N LEU A 195 13.32 -13.36 -4.31
CA LEU A 195 13.14 -13.47 -2.85
C LEU A 195 11.71 -13.84 -2.51
N ASP A 196 11.56 -14.51 -1.36
CA ASP A 196 10.25 -14.68 -0.73
C ASP A 196 9.65 -13.30 -0.39
N PRO A 197 8.37 -13.02 -0.69
CA PRO A 197 7.73 -11.75 -0.37
C PRO A 197 7.84 -11.35 1.11
N LEU A 198 7.82 -12.32 2.03
CA LEU A 198 8.02 -12.09 3.45
C LEU A 198 9.45 -11.56 3.71
N ALA A 199 10.47 -12.17 3.08
CA ALA A 199 11.85 -11.70 3.21
C ALA A 199 12.02 -10.28 2.67
N VAL A 200 11.39 -9.96 1.52
CA VAL A 200 11.41 -8.59 0.98
C VAL A 200 10.87 -7.61 2.01
N ASN A 201 9.70 -7.88 2.62
CA ASN A 201 9.11 -6.97 3.61
C ASN A 201 9.96 -6.86 4.87
N VAL A 202 10.42 -7.99 5.44
CA VAL A 202 11.26 -7.98 6.65
C VAL A 202 12.51 -7.14 6.45
N TRP A 203 13.25 -7.37 5.36
CA TRP A 203 14.48 -6.64 5.09
C TRP A 203 14.24 -5.19 4.67
N THR A 204 13.18 -4.90 3.91
CA THR A 204 12.77 -3.53 3.56
C THR A 204 12.54 -2.70 4.83
N PHE A 205 11.74 -3.20 5.77
CA PHE A 205 11.50 -2.48 7.02
C PHE A 205 12.69 -2.52 7.97
N ALA A 206 13.54 -3.54 7.94
CA ALA A 206 14.80 -3.54 8.68
C ALA A 206 15.75 -2.42 8.22
N PHE A 207 15.92 -2.21 6.90
CA PHE A 207 16.70 -1.09 6.37
C PHE A 207 16.05 0.26 6.64
N ALA A 208 14.71 0.36 6.54
CA ALA A 208 13.98 1.57 6.90
C ALA A 208 14.16 1.94 8.38
N ALA A 209 14.06 0.95 9.26
CA ALA A 209 14.30 1.14 10.69
C ALA A 209 15.75 1.53 10.98
N ALA A 210 16.72 0.86 10.36
CA ALA A 210 18.14 1.20 10.51
C ALA A 210 18.44 2.64 10.09
N PHE A 211 17.84 3.08 8.96
CA PHE A 211 17.93 4.47 8.50
C PHE A 211 17.38 5.43 9.55
N TRP A 212 16.16 5.18 10.04
CA TRP A 212 15.53 6.07 11.02
C TRP A 212 16.23 6.06 12.37
N LEU A 213 16.73 4.91 12.84
CA LEU A 213 17.51 4.84 14.08
C LEU A 213 18.81 5.67 14.02
N ALA A 214 19.34 5.87 12.80
CA ALA A 214 20.51 6.73 12.59
C ALA A 214 20.15 8.22 12.46
N VAL A 215 18.98 8.57 11.91
CA VAL A 215 18.58 9.95 11.61
C VAL A 215 17.68 10.56 12.69
N GLU A 216 16.71 9.80 13.15
CA GLU A 216 15.72 10.20 14.16
C GLU A 216 15.48 9.02 15.11
N PRO A 217 16.35 8.81 16.10
CA PRO A 217 16.25 7.67 16.98
C PRO A 217 14.94 7.66 17.76
N VAL A 218 14.24 6.53 17.78
CA VAL A 218 12.93 6.41 18.45
C VAL A 218 12.97 6.72 19.96
N TRP A 219 14.12 6.64 20.59
CA TRP A 219 14.33 7.03 22.00
C TRP A 219 14.47 8.54 22.19
N ALA A 220 14.69 9.32 21.12
CA ALA A 220 14.71 10.78 21.16
C ALA A 220 13.31 11.41 21.09
N VAL A 221 12.30 10.61 20.74
CA VAL A 221 10.90 11.06 20.71
C VAL A 221 10.46 11.47 22.11
N ASP A 222 9.81 12.63 22.19
CA ASP A 222 9.35 13.18 23.47
C ASP A 222 8.29 12.27 24.12
N ARG A 223 8.71 11.61 25.20
CA ARG A 223 7.84 10.71 25.96
C ARG A 223 6.67 11.44 26.62
N THR A 224 6.79 12.74 26.87
CA THR A 224 5.70 13.54 27.43
C THR A 224 4.58 13.70 26.40
N THR A 225 4.90 13.92 25.15
CA THR A 225 3.96 13.94 24.03
C THR A 225 3.29 12.58 23.86
N LEU A 226 4.04 11.48 23.88
CA LEU A 226 3.48 10.13 23.75
C LEU A 226 2.53 9.76 24.90
N GLY A 227 2.80 10.25 26.12
CA GLY A 227 1.95 10.00 27.29
C GLY A 227 0.71 10.87 27.40
N ARG A 228 0.64 11.98 26.63
CA ARG A 228 -0.51 12.88 26.65
C ARG A 228 -1.76 12.18 26.13
N SER A 229 -2.91 12.58 26.68
CA SER A 229 -4.23 12.16 26.17
C SER A 229 -4.65 13.12 25.06
N THR A 230 -4.93 12.58 23.87
CA THR A 230 -5.44 13.32 22.72
C THR A 230 -6.88 12.92 22.39
N SER A 231 -7.64 13.84 21.80
CA SER A 231 -8.92 13.51 21.16
C SER A 231 -8.68 12.67 19.90
N LEU A 232 -9.60 11.76 19.61
CA LEU A 232 -9.57 11.01 18.35
C LEU A 232 -10.14 11.80 17.16
N LEU A 233 -10.50 13.07 17.37
CA LEU A 233 -11.03 14.01 16.37
C LEU A 233 -12.39 13.64 15.78
N GLY A 234 -13.00 14.58 15.09
CA GLY A 234 -14.23 14.39 14.31
C GLY A 234 -15.36 13.75 15.11
N ALA A 235 -15.99 12.72 14.57
CA ALA A 235 -17.09 12.01 15.23
C ALA A 235 -16.69 11.35 16.56
N LEU A 236 -15.39 11.14 16.78
CA LEU A 236 -14.82 10.57 18.01
C LEU A 236 -14.14 11.63 18.89
N ASP A 237 -14.42 12.92 18.71
CA ASP A 237 -13.79 14.01 19.47
C ASP A 237 -13.96 13.86 20.98
N GLY A 238 -15.11 13.33 21.44
CA GLY A 238 -15.36 13.03 22.85
C GLY A 238 -14.54 11.85 23.41
N VAL A 239 -13.92 11.03 22.55
CA VAL A 239 -13.10 9.88 22.96
C VAL A 239 -11.65 10.31 23.04
N ARG A 240 -11.03 10.08 24.19
CA ARG A 240 -9.61 10.39 24.41
C ARG A 240 -8.78 9.12 24.55
N ALA A 241 -7.62 9.12 23.94
CA ALA A 241 -6.65 8.05 24.06
C ALA A 241 -5.24 8.61 24.26
N PRO A 242 -4.34 7.89 24.94
CA PRO A 242 -2.93 8.27 24.97
C PRO A 242 -2.34 8.24 23.56
N VAL A 243 -1.48 9.20 23.21
CA VAL A 243 -0.89 9.33 21.87
C VAL A 243 -0.12 8.06 21.48
N TRP A 244 0.55 7.39 22.43
CA TRP A 244 1.23 6.13 22.14
C TRP A 244 0.29 5.02 21.64
N VAL A 245 -0.99 5.00 22.07
CA VAL A 245 -1.99 4.04 21.57
C VAL A 245 -2.29 4.34 20.11
N VAL A 246 -2.42 5.63 19.74
CA VAL A 246 -2.64 6.05 18.35
C VAL A 246 -1.44 5.66 17.47
N VAL A 247 -0.21 5.88 17.95
CA VAL A 247 1.01 5.46 17.24
C VAL A 247 1.06 3.95 17.06
N VAL A 248 0.75 3.17 18.10
CA VAL A 248 0.65 1.70 17.99
C VAL A 248 -0.42 1.30 16.99
N ALA A 249 -1.55 1.99 16.93
CA ALA A 249 -2.58 1.75 15.93
C ALA A 249 -2.07 2.03 14.50
N VAL A 250 -1.31 3.11 14.27
CA VAL A 250 -0.65 3.39 12.98
C VAL A 250 0.30 2.24 12.59
N VAL A 251 1.09 1.73 13.51
CA VAL A 251 2.01 0.61 13.24
C VAL A 251 1.24 -0.69 12.98
N ALA A 252 0.35 -1.06 13.89
CA ALA A 252 -0.30 -2.37 13.88
C ALA A 252 -1.39 -2.44 12.79
N LEU A 253 -2.31 -1.46 12.78
CA LEU A 253 -3.46 -1.44 11.87
C LEU A 253 -3.12 -0.78 10.54
N GLY A 254 -2.22 0.21 10.54
CA GLY A 254 -1.82 0.92 9.34
C GLY A 254 -0.76 0.21 8.50
N THR A 255 -0.09 -0.83 9.02
CA THR A 255 0.97 -1.50 8.27
C THR A 255 1.05 -3.00 8.52
N LEU A 256 1.29 -3.45 9.77
CA LEU A 256 1.52 -4.87 10.04
C LEU A 256 0.35 -5.76 9.64
N ALA A 257 -0.85 -5.42 10.11
CA ALA A 257 -2.04 -6.21 9.83
C ALA A 257 -2.41 -6.21 8.33
N PRO A 258 -2.44 -5.06 7.63
CA PRO A 258 -2.70 -5.05 6.19
C PRO A 258 -1.69 -5.88 5.40
N TYR A 259 -0.39 -5.73 5.65
CA TYR A 259 0.63 -6.53 4.95
C TYR A 259 0.48 -8.03 5.23
N ALA A 260 0.20 -8.42 6.47
CA ALA A 260 -0.06 -9.81 6.81
C ALA A 260 -1.28 -10.36 6.06
N LEU A 261 -2.36 -9.58 5.99
CA LEU A 261 -3.58 -9.94 5.27
C LEU A 261 -3.35 -10.01 3.75
N TYR A 262 -2.56 -9.09 3.17
CA TYR A 262 -2.18 -9.17 1.75
C TYR A 262 -1.40 -10.45 1.44
N LEU A 263 -0.40 -10.78 2.26
CA LEU A 263 0.38 -12.01 2.09
C LEU A 263 -0.47 -13.27 2.26
N ALA A 264 -1.43 -13.25 3.19
CA ALA A 264 -2.37 -14.35 3.38
C ALA A 264 -3.31 -14.48 2.17
N ALA A 265 -3.83 -13.37 1.64
CA ALA A 265 -4.70 -13.35 0.46
C ALA A 265 -4.01 -13.91 -0.79
N LEU A 266 -2.70 -13.65 -0.97
CA LEU A 266 -1.92 -14.18 -2.09
C LEU A 266 -1.79 -15.72 -2.09
N ARG A 267 -2.13 -16.41 -0.99
CA ARG A 267 -2.23 -17.87 -0.95
C ARG A 267 -3.51 -18.39 -1.60
N HIS A 268 -4.50 -17.54 -1.77
CA HIS A 268 -5.84 -17.87 -2.23
C HIS A 268 -6.23 -17.20 -3.54
N LEU A 269 -5.59 -16.06 -3.86
CA LEU A 269 -5.91 -15.21 -5.00
C LEU A 269 -4.67 -14.92 -5.85
N SER A 270 -4.90 -14.63 -7.12
CA SER A 270 -3.82 -14.15 -7.99
C SER A 270 -3.33 -12.76 -7.55
N PRO A 271 -2.04 -12.42 -7.76
CA PRO A 271 -1.52 -11.08 -7.47
C PRO A 271 -2.32 -9.96 -8.17
N ALA A 272 -2.82 -10.23 -9.37
CA ALA A 272 -3.66 -9.27 -10.10
C ALA A 272 -4.98 -9.00 -9.37
N THR A 273 -5.64 -10.03 -8.83
CA THR A 273 -6.87 -9.88 -8.05
C THR A 273 -6.61 -9.14 -6.74
N VAL A 274 -5.52 -9.48 -6.05
CA VAL A 274 -5.12 -8.79 -4.81
C VAL A 274 -4.84 -7.31 -5.08
N GLY A 275 -4.10 -7.00 -6.14
CA GLY A 275 -3.87 -5.62 -6.57
C GLY A 275 -5.17 -4.87 -6.91
N ALA A 276 -6.12 -5.55 -7.61
CA ALA A 276 -7.42 -4.96 -7.97
C ALA A 276 -8.22 -4.53 -6.74
N VAL A 277 -8.33 -5.42 -5.78
CA VAL A 277 -9.09 -5.13 -4.55
C VAL A 277 -8.35 -4.10 -3.69
N GLY A 278 -7.01 -4.10 -3.70
CA GLY A 278 -6.21 -3.10 -3.00
C GLY A 278 -6.49 -1.66 -3.42
N MET A 279 -6.94 -1.46 -4.66
CA MET A 279 -7.34 -0.13 -5.16
C MET A 279 -8.67 0.41 -4.59
N LEU A 280 -9.33 -0.31 -3.70
CA LEU A 280 -10.36 0.24 -2.83
C LEU A 280 -9.80 1.21 -1.77
N GLU A 281 -8.50 1.16 -1.51
CA GLU A 281 -7.84 1.96 -0.46
C GLU A 281 -8.19 3.47 -0.53
N PRO A 282 -8.06 4.19 -1.66
CA PRO A 282 -8.40 5.60 -1.72
C PRO A 282 -9.89 5.89 -1.46
N VAL A 283 -10.77 4.98 -1.93
CA VAL A 283 -12.22 5.11 -1.73
C VAL A 283 -12.56 4.91 -0.26
N VAL A 284 -11.94 3.94 0.38
CA VAL A 284 -12.10 3.69 1.82
C VAL A 284 -11.52 4.86 2.61
N ALA A 285 -10.35 5.40 2.23
CA ALA A 285 -9.75 6.55 2.89
C ALA A 285 -10.69 7.76 2.89
N ALA A 286 -11.31 8.06 1.74
CA ALA A 286 -12.31 9.13 1.63
C ALA A 286 -13.55 8.84 2.49
N GLY A 287 -14.07 7.61 2.47
CA GLY A 287 -15.22 7.19 3.29
C GLY A 287 -14.94 7.27 4.78
N VAL A 288 -13.75 6.86 5.23
CA VAL A 288 -13.34 6.94 6.64
C VAL A 288 -13.15 8.40 7.06
N ALA A 289 -12.52 9.23 6.22
CA ALA A 289 -12.36 10.66 6.50
C ALA A 289 -13.73 11.36 6.60
N TRP A 290 -14.70 11.00 5.76
CA TRP A 290 -16.06 11.47 5.84
C TRP A 290 -16.75 11.03 7.15
N ALA A 291 -16.76 9.73 7.43
CA ALA A 291 -17.51 9.18 8.56
C ALA A 291 -16.86 9.52 9.92
N TRP A 292 -15.54 9.59 9.96
CA TRP A 292 -14.79 9.80 11.20
C TRP A 292 -14.40 11.27 11.39
N LEU A 293 -13.71 11.87 10.40
CA LEU A 293 -13.18 13.23 10.53
C LEU A 293 -14.22 14.33 10.19
N GLY A 294 -15.44 13.94 9.82
CA GLY A 294 -16.52 14.88 9.47
C GLY A 294 -16.31 15.60 8.14
N GLN A 295 -15.41 15.10 7.29
CA GLN A 295 -15.16 15.69 5.98
C GLN A 295 -16.35 15.37 5.06
N SER A 296 -17.12 16.40 4.66
CA SER A 296 -18.25 16.20 3.76
C SER A 296 -17.79 15.70 2.38
N LEU A 297 -18.36 14.58 1.93
CA LEU A 297 -18.15 14.11 0.55
C LEU A 297 -19.14 14.83 -0.38
N SER A 298 -18.62 15.57 -1.34
CA SER A 298 -19.44 16.19 -2.38
C SER A 298 -19.88 15.13 -3.43
N PRO A 299 -21.00 15.36 -4.16
CA PRO A 299 -21.38 14.50 -5.27
C PRO A 299 -20.23 14.32 -6.30
N LEU A 300 -19.40 15.34 -6.44
CA LEU A 300 -18.25 15.33 -7.34
C LEU A 300 -17.14 14.38 -6.85
N GLN A 301 -16.90 14.33 -5.54
CA GLN A 301 -15.96 13.37 -4.93
C GLN A 301 -16.45 11.93 -5.10
N LEU A 302 -17.75 11.68 -4.97
CA LEU A 302 -18.34 10.36 -5.22
C LEU A 302 -18.19 9.95 -6.69
N ALA A 303 -18.47 10.89 -7.64
CA ALA A 303 -18.25 10.65 -9.06
C ALA A 303 -16.75 10.39 -9.35
N GLY A 304 -15.86 11.16 -8.73
CA GLY A 304 -14.41 10.95 -8.83
C GLY A 304 -13.98 9.56 -8.36
N GLY A 305 -14.49 9.08 -7.24
CA GLY A 305 -14.24 7.72 -6.75
C GLY A 305 -14.65 6.64 -7.76
N ALA A 306 -15.83 6.79 -8.38
CA ALA A 306 -16.29 5.88 -9.44
C ALA A 306 -15.37 5.91 -10.68
N VAL A 307 -14.88 7.10 -11.06
CA VAL A 307 -13.92 7.26 -12.18
C VAL A 307 -12.57 6.60 -11.85
N VAL A 308 -12.04 6.74 -10.61
CA VAL A 308 -10.84 6.02 -10.17
C VAL A 308 -11.03 4.52 -10.32
N LEU A 309 -12.12 3.97 -9.81
CA LEU A 309 -12.41 2.54 -9.89
C LEU A 309 -12.50 2.04 -11.34
N ALA A 310 -13.10 2.83 -12.24
CA ALA A 310 -13.18 2.52 -13.67
C ALA A 310 -11.77 2.51 -14.32
N GLY A 311 -10.93 3.50 -14.01
CA GLY A 311 -9.55 3.58 -14.51
C GLY A 311 -8.72 2.36 -14.10
N VAL A 312 -8.89 1.93 -12.87
CA VAL A 312 -8.24 0.76 -12.31
C VAL A 312 -8.75 -0.55 -12.93
N ALA A 313 -10.06 -0.71 -13.09
CA ALA A 313 -10.64 -1.86 -13.77
C ALA A 313 -10.11 -1.97 -15.21
N LEU A 314 -9.97 -0.83 -15.90
CA LEU A 314 -9.38 -0.76 -17.24
C LEU A 314 -7.92 -1.25 -17.27
N ALA A 315 -7.10 -0.83 -16.29
CA ALA A 315 -5.72 -1.31 -16.16
C ALA A 315 -5.65 -2.83 -15.99
N GLN A 316 -6.55 -3.41 -15.21
CA GLN A 316 -6.63 -4.84 -14.97
C GLN A 316 -7.00 -5.64 -16.21
N VAL A 317 -8.00 -5.16 -16.98
CA VAL A 317 -8.36 -5.77 -18.27
C VAL A 317 -7.16 -5.74 -19.22
N ALA A 318 -6.42 -4.62 -19.26
CA ALA A 318 -5.22 -4.48 -20.07
C ALA A 318 -4.11 -5.49 -19.71
N THR A 319 -3.91 -5.76 -18.42
CA THR A 319 -2.90 -6.71 -17.92
C THR A 319 -3.39 -8.16 -18.01
N GLY A 320 -4.66 -8.43 -17.75
CA GLY A 320 -5.26 -9.77 -17.85
C GLY A 320 -5.32 -10.29 -19.28
N ALA A 321 -5.51 -9.44 -20.28
CA ALA A 321 -5.44 -9.79 -21.69
C ALA A 321 -4.03 -10.25 -22.13
N LEU A 322 -2.96 -9.73 -21.47
CA LEU A 322 -1.58 -10.15 -21.72
C LEU A 322 -1.25 -11.56 -21.17
N GLY A 323 -1.82 -11.92 -20.01
CA GLY A 323 -1.63 -13.26 -19.42
C GLY A 323 -2.18 -14.37 -20.33
N ARG A 324 -3.32 -14.13 -20.99
CA ARG A 324 -3.92 -15.10 -21.93
C ARG A 324 -3.19 -15.16 -23.28
N ALA A 325 -2.71 -14.04 -23.81
CA ALA A 325 -1.97 -13.99 -25.06
C ALA A 325 -0.58 -14.64 -24.94
N GLY A 326 0.12 -14.44 -23.81
CA GLY A 326 1.42 -15.05 -23.55
C GLY A 326 1.36 -16.56 -23.31
N ALA A 327 0.30 -17.06 -22.69
CA ALA A 327 0.05 -18.50 -22.53
C ALA A 327 -0.25 -19.20 -23.86
N GLY A 328 -1.04 -18.56 -24.74
CA GLY A 328 -1.34 -19.07 -26.06
C GLY A 328 -0.14 -19.09 -27.01
N ALA A 329 0.76 -18.12 -26.92
CA ALA A 329 1.97 -18.05 -27.75
C ALA A 329 3.03 -19.09 -27.35
N ARG A 330 3.14 -19.43 -26.06
CA ARG A 330 4.05 -20.50 -25.60
C ARG A 330 3.56 -21.91 -25.96
N ALA A 331 2.24 -22.11 -26.04
CA ALA A 331 1.65 -23.38 -26.43
C ALA A 331 1.78 -23.68 -27.96
N ARG A 332 2.13 -22.69 -28.79
CA ARG A 332 2.28 -22.83 -30.25
C ARG A 332 3.70 -22.91 -30.76
N ARG A 333 4.74 -23.01 -29.91
CA ARG A 333 6.10 -23.32 -30.40
C ARG A 333 6.19 -24.82 -30.58
N PRO A 334 6.27 -25.33 -31.83
CA PRO A 334 6.58 -26.75 -32.10
C PRO A 334 8.01 -27.06 -31.61
N ARG A 335 8.16 -28.24 -31.06
CA ARG A 335 9.47 -28.81 -30.64
C ARG A 335 10.33 -29.12 -31.85
#